data_a78ad73961c5cce78b129f52114a7aea
#
_entry.id   a78ad73961c5cce78b129f52114a7aea
#
_cell.length_a   1.000
_cell.length_b   1.000
_cell.length_c   1.000
_cell.angle_alpha   90.00
_cell.angle_beta   90.00
_cell.angle_gamma   90.00
#
_symmetry.space_group_name_H-M   'P 1'
#
loop_
_entity.id
_entity.type
_entity.pdbx_description
1 polymer ?
#
loop_
_entity_poly.entity_id
_entity_poly.type
_entity_poly.pdbx_seq_one_letter_code
_entity_poly.pdbx_strand_id
1 'polypeptide(L)'
;MSDDIKKGLLGIVVDETEVSKVMPEINSLTYRGYAAQDLCEYCKFEEVAYLILNKDLPNTIQLKKFEKEEKNNRDLSKDLYSIIKKMPKKSHPMDVARTAVSIMGLEDKETTDSSEEANMRKAIRILAKTPTALAAFYRIRKGKNIIKPKKNLNIAENFFYMCFGKVPQKEIVKAFDVSLILYAEHSFNVSTFTARTITSSLSDIHGAITGAIASLKGPLHGGANEEVMHMMNKIKSPNNALKWINNALDKKEVVMGFGHRVYKSGDSRVPTMRKYFAKVAKIKKDKKFEKIYDIVEKVMIDRKNIHPNVDYPTGPTYHLMGFDTDFFTPIFVISRITGWSAHIMEQHAANKLIRPLASYKGNKHRKVLQLNQR
;
A
#
# COMPACT_ATOMS: atom_id res chain seq x y z
N MET A 1 -15.78 36.13 -11.59
CA MET A 1 -15.13 34.96 -12.27
C MET A 1 -15.60 33.71 -11.56
N SER A 2 -16.28 32.80 -12.25
CA SER A 2 -16.60 31.48 -11.69
C SER A 2 -15.28 30.70 -11.66
N ASP A 3 -14.74 30.51 -10.45
CA ASP A 3 -13.57 29.65 -10.28
C ASP A 3 -13.89 28.27 -10.86
N ASP A 4 -13.15 27.83 -11.86
CA ASP A 4 -13.29 26.47 -12.43
C ASP A 4 -12.74 25.46 -11.40
N ILE A 5 -13.63 25.06 -10.47
CA ILE A 5 -13.29 24.18 -9.35
C ILE A 5 -13.08 22.76 -9.87
N LYS A 6 -11.84 22.33 -9.99
CA LYS A 6 -11.47 20.94 -10.34
C LYS A 6 -11.60 20.04 -9.11
N LYS A 7 -12.83 19.58 -8.81
CA LYS A 7 -13.09 18.70 -7.67
C LYS A 7 -12.23 17.45 -7.73
N GLY A 8 -11.55 17.14 -6.61
CA GLY A 8 -10.64 15.99 -6.50
C GLY A 8 -9.40 16.10 -7.39
N LEU A 9 -9.01 17.30 -7.83
CA LEU A 9 -7.83 17.59 -8.64
C LEU A 9 -7.76 16.76 -9.95
N LEU A 10 -8.90 16.39 -10.53
CA LEU A 10 -8.93 15.57 -11.76
C LEU A 10 -8.28 16.35 -12.92
N GLY A 11 -7.23 15.78 -13.51
CA GLY A 11 -6.49 16.36 -14.63
C GLY A 11 -5.55 17.49 -14.25
N ILE A 12 -5.33 17.74 -12.94
CA ILE A 12 -4.38 18.75 -12.47
C ILE A 12 -3.03 18.09 -12.24
N VAL A 13 -2.00 18.62 -12.88
CA VAL A 13 -0.59 18.31 -12.57
C VAL A 13 -0.16 19.25 -11.46
N VAL A 14 0.22 18.70 -10.31
CA VAL A 14 0.54 19.48 -9.10
C VAL A 14 2.04 19.64 -8.87
N ASP A 15 2.84 18.72 -9.39
CA ASP A 15 4.31 18.74 -9.27
C ASP A 15 4.94 17.72 -10.23
N GLU A 16 6.26 17.73 -10.34
CA GLU A 16 7.08 16.80 -11.10
C GLU A 16 7.51 15.61 -10.22
N THR A 17 7.86 14.49 -10.85
CA THR A 17 8.42 13.33 -10.15
C THR A 17 9.26 12.46 -11.09
N GLU A 18 10.39 11.97 -10.57
CA GLU A 18 11.23 10.96 -11.23
C GLU A 18 10.98 9.55 -10.68
N VAL A 19 10.12 9.37 -9.67
CA VAL A 19 9.97 8.10 -8.95
C VAL A 19 9.25 7.06 -9.80
N SER A 20 8.14 7.44 -10.43
CA SER A 20 7.37 6.52 -11.28
C SER A 20 6.53 7.24 -12.32
N LYS A 21 6.18 6.52 -13.39
CA LYS A 21 5.26 7.00 -14.41
C LYS A 21 4.21 5.94 -14.73
N VAL A 22 2.94 6.35 -14.68
CA VAL A 22 1.83 5.58 -15.21
C VAL A 22 1.64 5.98 -16.67
N MET A 23 1.66 5.01 -17.58
CA MET A 23 1.52 5.20 -19.03
C MET A 23 0.28 4.43 -19.52
N PRO A 24 -0.93 5.05 -19.42
CA PRO A 24 -2.18 4.38 -19.80
C PRO A 24 -2.25 4.00 -21.26
N GLU A 25 -1.59 4.77 -22.12
CA GLU A 25 -1.57 4.61 -23.58
C GLU A 25 -0.92 3.30 -24.03
N ILE A 26 0.04 2.80 -23.28
CA ILE A 26 0.71 1.51 -23.55
C ILE A 26 0.47 0.49 -22.43
N ASN A 27 -0.49 0.80 -21.54
CA ASN A 27 -0.84 -0.01 -20.36
C ASN A 27 0.40 -0.45 -19.57
N SER A 28 1.23 0.51 -19.13
CA SER A 28 2.46 0.27 -18.40
C SER A 28 2.57 1.15 -17.15
N LEU A 29 3.35 0.67 -16.19
CA LEU A 29 3.80 1.40 -15.02
C LEU A 29 5.31 1.20 -14.91
N THR A 30 6.06 2.30 -14.76
CA THR A 30 7.51 2.22 -14.58
C THR A 30 7.91 2.78 -13.22
N TYR A 31 8.92 2.18 -12.60
CA TYR A 31 9.64 2.68 -11.44
C TYR A 31 11.03 3.10 -11.90
N ARG A 32 11.37 4.38 -11.77
CA ARG A 32 12.65 4.93 -12.25
C ARG A 32 12.97 4.53 -13.71
N GLY A 33 11.94 4.40 -14.57
CA GLY A 33 12.08 4.03 -15.96
C GLY A 33 11.97 2.52 -16.27
N TYR A 34 12.09 1.64 -15.27
CA TYR A 34 11.97 0.18 -15.45
C TYR A 34 10.50 -0.25 -15.35
N ALA A 35 10.05 -1.08 -16.29
CA ALA A 35 8.67 -1.58 -16.26
C ALA A 35 8.43 -2.49 -15.03
N ALA A 36 7.33 -2.25 -14.32
CA ALA A 36 7.00 -3.01 -13.12
C ALA A 36 6.85 -4.52 -13.39
N GLN A 37 6.38 -4.90 -14.59
CA GLN A 37 6.26 -6.29 -15.00
C GLN A 37 7.64 -6.97 -15.09
N ASP A 38 8.63 -6.28 -15.68
CA ASP A 38 9.99 -6.81 -15.82
C ASP A 38 10.67 -6.91 -14.47
N LEU A 39 10.46 -5.92 -13.59
CA LEU A 39 10.94 -5.97 -12.21
C LEU A 39 10.34 -7.18 -11.45
N CYS A 40 9.07 -7.54 -11.68
CA CYS A 40 8.47 -8.73 -11.09
C CYS A 40 9.09 -10.04 -11.60
N GLU A 41 9.53 -10.07 -12.84
CA GLU A 41 10.13 -11.26 -13.44
C GLU A 41 11.59 -11.45 -13.00
N TYR A 42 12.39 -10.40 -13.06
CA TYR A 42 13.84 -10.47 -12.93
C TYR A 42 14.39 -10.06 -11.56
N CYS A 43 13.60 -9.34 -10.74
CA CYS A 43 14.07 -8.80 -9.47
C CYS A 43 13.34 -9.42 -8.27
N LYS A 44 13.91 -9.19 -7.08
CA LYS A 44 13.26 -9.35 -5.78
C LYS A 44 12.82 -7.99 -5.26
N PHE A 45 11.95 -7.99 -4.26
CA PHE A 45 11.45 -6.75 -3.69
C PHE A 45 12.56 -5.86 -3.13
N GLU A 46 13.61 -6.43 -2.52
CA GLU A 46 14.75 -5.66 -2.01
C GLU A 46 15.50 -4.89 -3.10
N GLU A 47 15.63 -5.47 -4.31
CA GLU A 47 16.24 -4.79 -5.47
C GLU A 47 15.37 -3.63 -5.93
N VAL A 48 14.04 -3.83 -5.95
CA VAL A 48 13.07 -2.79 -6.33
C VAL A 48 12.99 -1.69 -5.26
N ALA A 49 13.05 -2.06 -3.98
CA ALA A 49 13.12 -1.07 -2.89
C ALA A 49 14.38 -0.22 -3.01
N TYR A 50 15.52 -0.84 -3.29
CA TYR A 50 16.77 -0.12 -3.56
C TYR A 50 16.61 0.81 -4.77
N LEU A 51 16.11 0.32 -5.91
CA LEU A 51 15.87 1.11 -7.12
C LEU A 51 15.06 2.38 -6.84
N ILE A 52 13.91 2.23 -6.17
CA ILE A 52 13.00 3.34 -5.90
C ILE A 52 13.69 4.40 -5.01
N LEU A 53 14.42 3.97 -3.99
CA LEU A 53 15.09 4.84 -3.04
C LEU A 53 16.39 5.47 -3.59
N ASN A 54 17.19 4.70 -4.33
CA ASN A 54 18.54 5.10 -4.80
C ASN A 54 18.58 5.47 -6.29
N LYS A 55 17.44 5.55 -6.97
CA LYS A 55 17.26 6.02 -8.36
C LYS A 55 17.70 5.05 -9.45
N ASP A 56 18.46 3.98 -9.15
CA ASP A 56 18.86 2.96 -10.12
C ASP A 56 18.93 1.57 -9.48
N LEU A 57 18.97 0.51 -10.31
CA LEU A 57 19.10 -0.86 -9.85
C LEU A 57 20.46 -1.11 -9.17
N PRO A 58 20.47 -1.88 -8.07
CA PRO A 58 21.71 -2.15 -7.37
C PRO A 58 22.61 -3.14 -8.13
N ASN A 59 23.91 -2.93 -8.08
CA ASN A 59 24.85 -4.02 -8.32
C ASN A 59 24.91 -4.93 -7.07
N THR A 60 25.62 -6.06 -7.19
CA THR A 60 25.72 -7.07 -6.12
C THR A 60 26.25 -6.50 -4.78
N ILE A 61 27.20 -5.58 -4.83
CA ILE A 61 27.80 -4.99 -3.61
C ILE A 61 26.80 -4.04 -2.96
N GLN A 62 26.15 -3.21 -3.74
CA GLN A 62 25.12 -2.26 -3.28
C GLN A 62 23.92 -2.99 -2.66
N LEU A 63 23.42 -4.05 -3.33
CA LEU A 63 22.33 -4.85 -2.80
C LEU A 63 22.69 -5.50 -1.46
N LYS A 64 23.88 -6.12 -1.35
CA LYS A 64 24.34 -6.72 -0.09
C LYS A 64 24.44 -5.71 1.04
N LYS A 65 24.90 -4.47 0.75
CA LYS A 65 24.98 -3.39 1.74
C LYS A 65 23.57 -2.98 2.20
N PHE A 66 22.66 -2.75 1.27
CA PHE A 66 21.26 -2.39 1.54
C PHE A 66 20.55 -3.47 2.37
N GLU A 67 20.60 -4.72 1.94
CA GLU A 67 20.02 -5.85 2.67
C GLU A 67 20.61 -6.00 4.08
N LYS A 68 21.92 -5.79 4.25
CA LYS A 68 22.57 -5.84 5.57
C LYS A 68 22.02 -4.75 6.50
N GLU A 69 21.86 -3.55 6.00
CA GLU A 69 21.32 -2.42 6.75
C GLU A 69 19.86 -2.65 7.12
N GLU A 70 19.02 -3.06 6.16
CA GLU A 70 17.61 -3.42 6.39
C GLU A 70 17.51 -4.53 7.47
N LYS A 71 18.22 -5.64 7.30
CA LYS A 71 18.20 -6.78 8.22
C LYS A 71 18.65 -6.43 9.64
N ASN A 72 19.59 -5.49 9.80
CA ASN A 72 20.05 -5.02 11.10
C ASN A 72 19.02 -4.13 11.82
N ASN A 73 18.12 -3.49 11.08
CA ASN A 73 17.11 -2.57 11.61
C ASN A 73 15.73 -3.22 11.84
N ARG A 74 15.55 -4.52 11.61
CA ARG A 74 14.25 -5.22 11.70
C ARG A 74 13.64 -5.27 13.09
N ASP A 75 14.47 -5.39 14.14
CA ASP A 75 13.96 -5.57 15.49
C ASP A 75 13.41 -4.25 16.06
N LEU A 76 12.38 -4.37 16.87
CA LEU A 76 11.75 -3.23 17.54
C LEU A 76 12.37 -2.99 18.91
N SER A 77 12.23 -1.79 19.44
CA SER A 77 12.54 -1.47 20.82
C SER A 77 11.69 -2.30 21.80
N LYS A 78 12.14 -2.46 23.03
CA LYS A 78 11.35 -3.10 24.09
C LYS A 78 10.06 -2.33 24.34
N ASP A 79 10.12 -1.00 24.26
CA ASP A 79 9.00 -0.12 24.52
C ASP A 79 7.94 -0.25 23.42
N LEU A 80 8.34 -0.24 22.13
CA LEU A 80 7.39 -0.44 21.02
C LEU A 80 6.73 -1.83 21.09
N TYR A 81 7.46 -2.89 21.41
CA TYR A 81 6.84 -4.21 21.65
C TYR A 81 5.85 -4.18 22.82
N SER A 82 6.17 -3.47 23.91
CA SER A 82 5.28 -3.33 25.06
C SER A 82 4.00 -2.57 24.70
N ILE A 83 4.13 -1.49 23.93
CA ILE A 83 2.99 -0.71 23.45
C ILE A 83 2.10 -1.54 22.54
N ILE A 84 2.67 -2.27 21.56
CA ILE A 84 1.89 -3.14 20.67
C ILE A 84 1.13 -4.22 21.46
N LYS A 85 1.72 -4.79 22.52
CA LYS A 85 1.04 -5.76 23.40
C LYS A 85 -0.17 -5.17 24.11
N LYS A 86 -0.18 -3.87 24.40
CA LYS A 86 -1.27 -3.15 25.08
C LYS A 86 -2.36 -2.67 24.12
N MET A 87 -2.11 -2.67 22.81
CA MET A 87 -3.12 -2.25 21.83
C MET A 87 -4.34 -3.19 21.85
N PRO A 88 -5.56 -2.65 21.68
CA PRO A 88 -6.77 -3.49 21.67
C PRO A 88 -6.70 -4.53 20.53
N LYS A 89 -6.87 -5.79 20.86
CA LYS A 89 -6.75 -6.92 19.89
C LYS A 89 -7.75 -6.84 18.73
N LYS A 90 -8.85 -6.12 18.91
CA LYS A 90 -9.87 -5.89 17.87
C LYS A 90 -9.58 -4.67 16.99
N SER A 91 -8.52 -3.91 17.25
CA SER A 91 -8.14 -2.78 16.41
C SER A 91 -7.82 -3.26 14.99
N HIS A 92 -8.17 -2.43 14.01
CA HIS A 92 -7.77 -2.69 12.64
C HIS A 92 -6.24 -2.58 12.52
N PRO A 93 -5.55 -3.52 11.84
CA PRO A 93 -4.08 -3.52 11.77
C PRO A 93 -3.48 -2.27 11.12
N MET A 94 -4.22 -1.57 10.28
CA MET A 94 -3.81 -0.26 9.74
C MET A 94 -3.67 0.81 10.83
N ASP A 95 -4.50 0.78 11.88
CA ASP A 95 -4.38 1.71 13.00
C ASP A 95 -3.13 1.39 13.82
N VAL A 96 -2.80 0.11 13.94
CA VAL A 96 -1.55 -0.34 14.57
C VAL A 96 -0.34 0.10 13.75
N ALA A 97 -0.38 -0.07 12.42
CA ALA A 97 0.71 0.35 11.53
C ALA A 97 1.03 1.84 11.68
N ARG A 98 0.01 2.72 11.57
CA ARG A 98 0.24 4.18 11.68
C ARG A 98 0.74 4.59 13.07
N THR A 99 0.20 3.95 14.14
CA THR A 99 0.64 4.22 15.52
C THR A 99 2.09 3.76 15.72
N ALA A 100 2.45 2.57 15.22
CA ALA A 100 3.81 2.07 15.32
C ALA A 100 4.82 2.97 14.58
N VAL A 101 4.50 3.45 13.38
CA VAL A 101 5.38 4.37 12.64
C VAL A 101 5.52 5.72 13.37
N SER A 102 4.44 6.24 13.96
CA SER A 102 4.50 7.46 14.77
C SER A 102 5.42 7.28 15.98
N ILE A 103 5.34 6.13 16.69
CA ILE A 103 6.23 5.83 17.81
C ILE A 103 7.68 5.64 17.34
N MET A 104 7.92 5.02 16.19
CA MET A 104 9.25 4.93 15.60
C MET A 104 9.88 6.32 15.42
N GLY A 105 9.06 7.34 15.08
CA GLY A 105 9.51 8.73 15.00
C GLY A 105 9.90 9.32 16.35
N LEU A 106 9.22 8.96 17.44
CA LEU A 106 9.61 9.40 18.79
C LEU A 106 10.93 8.77 19.25
N GLU A 107 11.23 7.55 18.78
CA GLU A 107 12.45 6.82 19.15
C GLU A 107 13.64 7.16 18.24
N ASP A 108 13.40 7.77 17.07
CA ASP A 108 14.43 8.02 16.07
C ASP A 108 15.23 9.28 16.40
N LYS A 109 16.53 9.10 16.67
CA LYS A 109 17.44 10.21 17.02
C LYS A 109 17.66 11.21 15.89
N GLU A 110 17.35 10.82 14.65
CA GLU A 110 17.49 11.67 13.46
C GLU A 110 16.16 12.28 13.00
N THR A 111 15.08 12.22 13.82
CA THR A 111 13.73 12.65 13.41
C THR A 111 13.71 14.06 12.84
N THR A 112 14.44 15.00 13.44
CA THR A 112 14.50 16.42 13.03
C THR A 112 15.46 16.69 11.88
N ASP A 113 16.31 15.76 11.50
CA ASP A 113 17.24 15.90 10.36
C ASP A 113 16.53 15.47 9.07
N SER A 114 16.26 16.42 8.17
CA SER A 114 15.62 16.19 6.87
C SER A 114 16.60 16.15 5.70
N SER A 115 17.92 16.00 5.97
CA SER A 115 18.90 15.76 4.91
C SER A 115 18.60 14.48 4.12
N GLU A 116 19.05 14.40 2.88
CA GLU A 116 18.80 13.23 2.01
C GLU A 116 19.36 11.97 2.66
N GLU A 117 20.56 12.03 3.24
CA GLU A 117 21.21 10.91 3.91
C GLU A 117 20.45 10.44 5.16
N ALA A 118 19.99 11.37 6.01
CA ALA A 118 19.22 11.04 7.20
C ALA A 118 17.84 10.47 6.82
N ASN A 119 17.19 11.04 5.83
CA ASN A 119 15.91 10.52 5.31
C ASN A 119 16.07 9.13 4.71
N MET A 120 17.16 8.84 3.98
CA MET A 120 17.46 7.51 3.48
C MET A 120 17.60 6.50 4.61
N ARG A 121 18.38 6.80 5.66
CA ARG A 121 18.54 5.92 6.82
C ARG A 121 17.20 5.70 7.56
N LYS A 122 16.40 6.75 7.74
CA LYS A 122 15.07 6.66 8.35
C LYS A 122 14.12 5.81 7.48
N ALA A 123 14.11 5.99 6.15
CA ALA A 123 13.32 5.19 5.23
C ALA A 123 13.63 3.69 5.36
N ILE A 124 14.92 3.32 5.42
CA ILE A 124 15.35 1.93 5.62
C ILE A 124 14.89 1.40 6.99
N ARG A 125 15.00 2.21 8.05
CA ARG A 125 14.53 1.82 9.39
C ARG A 125 13.01 1.58 9.42
N ILE A 126 12.22 2.46 8.79
CA ILE A 126 10.76 2.32 8.74
C ILE A 126 10.37 1.09 7.91
N LEU A 127 11.01 0.89 6.74
CA LEU A 127 10.80 -0.29 5.89
C LEU A 127 11.08 -1.59 6.65
N ALA A 128 12.19 -1.64 7.40
CA ALA A 128 12.62 -2.83 8.13
C ALA A 128 11.73 -3.15 9.35
N LYS A 129 11.31 -2.12 10.11
CA LYS A 129 10.57 -2.28 11.37
C LYS A 129 9.07 -2.50 11.19
N THR A 130 8.46 -1.92 10.15
CA THR A 130 7.01 -1.99 9.95
C THR A 130 6.50 -3.42 9.79
N PRO A 131 7.13 -4.31 8.98
CA PRO A 131 6.73 -5.72 8.92
C PRO A 131 6.77 -6.42 10.28
N THR A 132 7.79 -6.11 11.10
CA THR A 132 7.92 -6.69 12.43
C THR A 132 6.81 -6.23 13.38
N ALA A 133 6.45 -4.94 13.34
CA ALA A 133 5.36 -4.41 14.15
C ALA A 133 4.00 -5.05 13.77
N LEU A 134 3.72 -5.18 12.48
CA LEU A 134 2.52 -5.83 11.98
C LEU A 134 2.45 -7.31 12.33
N ALA A 135 3.55 -8.05 12.15
CA ALA A 135 3.62 -9.46 12.50
C ALA A 135 3.49 -9.69 14.02
N ALA A 136 4.07 -8.82 14.83
CA ALA A 136 3.91 -8.85 16.30
C ALA A 136 2.43 -8.73 16.67
N PHE A 137 1.72 -7.73 16.12
CA PHE A 137 0.30 -7.55 16.36
C PHE A 137 -0.55 -8.71 15.82
N TYR A 138 -0.20 -9.24 14.62
CA TYR A 138 -0.87 -10.42 14.05
C TYR A 138 -0.87 -11.60 15.03
N ARG A 139 0.24 -11.83 15.69
CA ARG A 139 0.36 -12.92 16.67
C ARG A 139 -0.34 -12.63 17.98
N ILE A 140 -0.18 -11.41 18.51
CA ILE A 140 -0.79 -10.98 19.76
C ILE A 140 -2.33 -11.08 19.70
N ARG A 141 -2.94 -10.60 18.62
CA ARG A 141 -4.40 -10.68 18.47
C ARG A 141 -4.93 -12.12 18.43
N LYS A 142 -4.09 -13.08 18.00
CA LYS A 142 -4.39 -14.54 18.00
C LYS A 142 -3.97 -15.25 19.29
N GLY A 143 -3.55 -14.51 20.33
CA GLY A 143 -3.11 -15.10 21.58
C GLY A 143 -1.78 -15.87 21.50
N LYS A 144 -0.96 -15.59 20.46
CA LYS A 144 0.33 -16.26 20.23
C LYS A 144 1.50 -15.39 20.64
N ASN A 145 2.60 -16.02 21.04
CA ASN A 145 3.86 -15.32 21.34
C ASN A 145 4.42 -14.65 20.08
N ILE A 146 5.04 -13.48 20.27
CA ILE A 146 5.76 -12.77 19.22
C ILE A 146 6.94 -13.64 18.74
N ILE A 147 7.15 -13.66 17.42
CA ILE A 147 8.36 -14.25 16.80
C ILE A 147 9.23 -13.11 16.32
N LYS A 148 10.48 -13.11 16.76
CA LYS A 148 11.50 -12.14 16.36
C LYS A 148 11.93 -12.32 14.91
N PRO A 149 12.31 -11.23 14.20
CA PRO A 149 12.80 -11.33 12.84
C PRO A 149 14.11 -12.11 12.74
N LYS A 150 14.34 -12.76 11.62
CA LYS A 150 15.58 -13.45 11.26
C LYS A 150 16.37 -12.68 10.21
N LYS A 151 17.71 -12.61 10.39
CA LYS A 151 18.61 -11.92 9.46
C LYS A 151 18.93 -12.71 8.19
N ASN A 152 18.75 -14.04 8.21
CA ASN A 152 19.04 -14.92 7.07
C ASN A 152 17.85 -15.09 6.10
N LEU A 153 16.71 -14.46 6.37
CA LEU A 153 15.52 -14.45 5.51
C LEU A 153 15.38 -13.11 4.79
N ASN A 154 14.82 -13.11 3.58
CA ASN A 154 14.42 -11.89 2.89
C ASN A 154 13.14 -11.31 3.53
N ILE A 155 12.68 -10.12 3.08
CA ILE A 155 11.51 -9.45 3.67
C ILE A 155 10.26 -10.33 3.56
N ALA A 156 9.99 -10.92 2.40
CA ALA A 156 8.83 -11.77 2.17
C ALA A 156 8.86 -13.03 3.05
N GLU A 157 9.97 -13.77 3.05
CA GLU A 157 10.16 -14.96 3.89
C GLU A 157 10.04 -14.64 5.36
N ASN A 158 10.66 -13.53 5.79
CA ASN A 158 10.68 -13.11 7.18
C ASN A 158 9.30 -12.72 7.69
N PHE A 159 8.49 -12.06 6.86
CA PHE A 159 7.11 -11.71 7.23
C PHE A 159 6.25 -12.95 7.44
N PHE A 160 6.32 -13.94 6.53
CA PHE A 160 5.66 -15.24 6.74
C PHE A 160 6.17 -15.93 8.03
N TYR A 161 7.48 -15.96 8.22
CA TYR A 161 8.06 -16.57 9.41
C TYR A 161 7.56 -15.89 10.70
N MET A 162 7.56 -14.58 10.76
CA MET A 162 7.09 -13.85 11.93
C MET A 162 5.59 -14.03 12.18
N CYS A 163 4.75 -14.07 11.14
CA CYS A 163 3.30 -14.25 11.27
C CYS A 163 2.94 -15.70 11.63
N PHE A 164 3.50 -16.68 10.92
CA PHE A 164 3.04 -18.08 10.96
C PHE A 164 4.01 -19.04 11.66
N GLY A 165 5.23 -18.63 11.98
CA GLY A 165 6.27 -19.46 12.56
C GLY A 165 7.05 -20.31 11.54
N LYS A 166 6.71 -20.21 10.26
CA LYS A 166 7.34 -20.95 9.16
C LYS A 166 7.33 -20.17 7.87
N VAL A 167 8.27 -20.48 6.99
CA VAL A 167 8.31 -19.99 5.61
C VAL A 167 7.54 -20.99 4.73
N PRO A 168 6.59 -20.55 3.88
CA PRO A 168 5.88 -21.45 2.98
C PRO A 168 6.75 -21.89 1.79
N GLN A 169 6.17 -22.65 0.86
CA GLN A 169 6.83 -23.06 -0.39
C GLN A 169 7.31 -21.85 -1.19
N LYS A 170 8.41 -22.03 -1.94
CA LYS A 170 9.06 -20.95 -2.71
C LYS A 170 8.13 -20.19 -3.65
N GLU A 171 7.19 -20.89 -4.27
CA GLU A 171 6.21 -20.31 -5.19
C GLU A 171 5.24 -19.35 -4.48
N ILE A 172 4.87 -19.65 -3.24
CA ILE A 172 4.02 -18.78 -2.42
C ILE A 172 4.82 -17.54 -1.98
N VAL A 173 6.08 -17.72 -1.57
CA VAL A 173 6.99 -16.62 -1.25
C VAL A 173 7.19 -15.72 -2.47
N LYS A 174 7.45 -16.28 -3.67
CA LYS A 174 7.60 -15.49 -4.89
C LYS A 174 6.32 -14.74 -5.26
N ALA A 175 5.15 -15.34 -5.10
CA ALA A 175 3.87 -14.65 -5.34
C ALA A 175 3.67 -13.47 -4.37
N PHE A 176 4.07 -13.62 -3.12
CA PHE A 176 4.04 -12.54 -2.14
C PHE A 176 5.05 -11.44 -2.47
N ASP A 177 6.28 -11.80 -2.79
CA ASP A 177 7.35 -10.90 -3.22
C ASP A 177 6.92 -10.05 -4.44
N VAL A 178 6.33 -10.70 -5.46
CA VAL A 178 5.77 -10.02 -6.65
C VAL A 178 4.66 -9.04 -6.25
N SER A 179 3.78 -9.40 -5.32
CA SER A 179 2.76 -8.47 -4.84
C SER A 179 3.37 -7.24 -4.17
N LEU A 180 4.46 -7.41 -3.42
CA LEU A 180 5.20 -6.27 -2.84
C LEU A 180 5.78 -5.38 -3.94
N ILE A 181 6.36 -5.94 -5.01
CA ILE A 181 6.87 -5.17 -6.15
C ILE A 181 5.75 -4.36 -6.81
N LEU A 182 4.60 -4.98 -7.09
CA LEU A 182 3.47 -4.32 -7.76
C LEU A 182 2.81 -3.21 -6.92
N TYR A 183 2.91 -3.29 -5.60
CA TYR A 183 2.38 -2.28 -4.68
C TYR A 183 3.40 -1.20 -4.27
N ALA A 184 4.69 -1.37 -4.62
CA ALA A 184 5.76 -0.52 -4.14
C ALA A 184 5.55 0.97 -4.45
N GLU A 185 5.02 1.29 -5.65
CA GLU A 185 4.88 2.66 -6.09
C GLU A 185 3.74 2.83 -7.12
N HIS A 186 3.13 4.01 -7.20
CA HIS A 186 2.11 4.36 -8.19
C HIS A 186 1.90 5.88 -8.29
N SER A 187 2.96 6.63 -8.53
CA SER A 187 2.92 8.08 -8.73
C SER A 187 2.16 8.85 -7.63
N PHE A 188 1.46 9.92 -7.95
CA PHE A 188 0.71 10.76 -7.02
C PHE A 188 -0.66 10.18 -6.66
N ASN A 189 -0.71 8.91 -6.25
CA ASN A 189 -1.91 8.36 -5.64
C ASN A 189 -2.25 9.11 -4.33
N VAL A 190 -3.45 8.90 -3.80
CA VAL A 190 -3.99 9.68 -2.68
C VAL A 190 -3.06 9.67 -1.46
N SER A 191 -2.52 8.52 -1.06
CA SER A 191 -1.62 8.43 0.10
C SER A 191 -0.25 9.04 -0.15
N THR A 192 0.28 8.93 -1.36
CA THR A 192 1.54 9.60 -1.76
C THR A 192 1.36 11.12 -1.76
N PHE A 193 0.24 11.62 -2.31
CA PHE A 193 -0.05 13.06 -2.27
C PHE A 193 -0.26 13.57 -0.83
N THR A 194 -0.89 12.78 0.04
CA THR A 194 -0.98 13.08 1.47
C THR A 194 0.40 13.20 2.11
N ALA A 195 1.31 12.25 1.84
CA ALA A 195 2.69 12.30 2.32
C ALA A 195 3.41 13.57 1.85
N ARG A 196 3.33 13.90 0.54
CA ARG A 196 3.93 15.10 -0.03
C ARG A 196 3.35 16.37 0.58
N THR A 197 2.03 16.43 0.81
CA THR A 197 1.37 17.57 1.47
C THR A 197 1.91 17.80 2.88
N ILE A 198 2.04 16.74 3.69
CA ILE A 198 2.62 16.83 5.04
C ILE A 198 4.09 17.27 4.95
N THR A 199 4.87 16.62 4.09
CA THR A 199 6.28 16.92 3.86
C THR A 199 6.49 18.38 3.42
N SER A 200 5.56 18.93 2.63
CA SER A 200 5.65 20.30 2.12
C SER A 200 5.67 21.37 3.23
N SER A 201 5.20 21.04 4.42
CA SER A 201 5.32 21.89 5.62
C SER A 201 6.65 21.72 6.35
N LEU A 202 7.61 20.97 5.79
CA LEU A 202 8.89 20.59 6.38
C LEU A 202 8.74 19.67 7.62
N SER A 203 7.64 18.92 7.68
CA SER A 203 7.47 17.86 8.67
C SER A 203 8.37 16.65 8.36
N ASP A 204 8.66 15.86 9.39
CA ASP A 204 9.54 14.69 9.29
C ASP A 204 8.92 13.52 8.51
N ILE A 205 9.78 12.58 8.08
CA ILE A 205 9.37 11.41 7.29
C ILE A 205 8.40 10.49 8.05
N HIS A 206 8.52 10.32 9.37
CA HIS A 206 7.62 9.47 10.15
C HIS A 206 6.22 10.06 10.21
N GLY A 207 6.11 11.38 10.40
CA GLY A 207 4.84 12.11 10.35
C GLY A 207 4.17 11.98 8.99
N ALA A 208 4.94 12.16 7.90
CA ALA A 208 4.44 12.04 6.53
C ALA A 208 3.95 10.61 6.21
N ILE A 209 4.72 9.58 6.57
CA ILE A 209 4.33 8.17 6.38
C ILE A 209 3.13 7.81 7.25
N THR A 210 3.05 8.30 8.49
CA THR A 210 1.88 8.11 9.36
C THR A 210 0.60 8.63 8.70
N GLY A 211 0.64 9.83 8.11
CA GLY A 211 -0.47 10.39 7.35
C GLY A 211 -0.80 9.61 6.09
N ALA A 212 0.22 9.13 5.37
CA ALA A 212 0.04 8.27 4.19
C ALA A 212 -0.67 6.95 4.55
N ILE A 213 -0.28 6.30 5.65
CA ILE A 213 -0.93 5.08 6.16
C ILE A 213 -2.40 5.36 6.49
N ALA A 214 -2.69 6.49 7.14
CA ALA A 214 -4.07 6.89 7.45
C ALA A 214 -4.91 7.07 6.17
N SER A 215 -4.36 7.70 5.15
CA SER A 215 -4.99 7.87 3.83
C SER A 215 -5.20 6.53 3.11
N LEU A 216 -4.21 5.64 3.17
CA LEU A 216 -4.28 4.33 2.50
C LEU A 216 -5.38 3.43 3.06
N LYS A 217 -5.75 3.57 4.35
CA LYS A 217 -6.80 2.78 5.00
C LYS A 217 -8.18 2.94 4.34
N GLY A 218 -8.44 4.06 3.67
CA GLY A 218 -9.74 4.36 3.10
C GLY A 218 -10.18 3.35 2.03
N PRO A 219 -11.47 2.94 2.00
CA PRO A 219 -11.99 1.94 1.04
C PRO A 219 -11.95 2.42 -0.42
N LEU A 220 -11.86 3.73 -0.66
CA LEU A 220 -11.66 4.31 -2.00
C LEU A 220 -10.17 4.37 -2.41
N HIS A 221 -9.28 3.76 -1.62
CA HIS A 221 -7.84 3.68 -1.88
C HIS A 221 -7.33 2.27 -1.55
N GLY A 222 -6.42 2.10 -0.62
CA GLY A 222 -5.77 0.81 -0.35
C GLY A 222 -6.66 -0.26 0.30
N GLY A 223 -7.76 0.12 0.96
CA GLY A 223 -8.74 -0.81 1.52
C GLY A 223 -9.54 -1.62 0.48
N ALA A 224 -9.34 -1.37 -0.82
CA ALA A 224 -10.09 -2.06 -1.88
C ALA A 224 -9.81 -3.56 -1.93
N ASN A 225 -8.60 -4.03 -1.61
CA ASN A 225 -8.25 -5.46 -1.59
C ASN A 225 -8.99 -6.24 -0.49
N GLU A 226 -9.25 -5.62 0.66
CA GLU A 226 -10.08 -6.19 1.72
C GLU A 226 -11.54 -6.29 1.28
N GLU A 227 -12.07 -5.23 0.68
CA GLU A 227 -13.44 -5.20 0.18
C GLU A 227 -13.67 -6.21 -0.96
N VAL A 228 -12.70 -6.46 -1.82
CA VAL A 228 -12.75 -7.55 -2.81
C VAL A 228 -12.97 -8.90 -2.10
N MET A 229 -12.24 -9.16 -1.02
CA MET A 229 -12.39 -10.43 -0.32
C MET A 229 -13.72 -10.53 0.42
N HIS A 230 -14.19 -9.43 1.01
CA HIS A 230 -15.53 -9.35 1.60
C HIS A 230 -16.62 -9.62 0.55
N MET A 231 -16.48 -9.07 -0.65
CA MET A 231 -17.39 -9.33 -1.79
C MET A 231 -17.35 -10.82 -2.19
N MET A 232 -16.18 -11.39 -2.40
CA MET A 232 -16.05 -12.81 -2.80
C MET A 232 -16.61 -13.75 -1.72
N ASN A 233 -16.48 -13.42 -0.45
CA ASN A 233 -17.07 -14.18 0.64
C ASN A 233 -18.61 -14.06 0.68
N LYS A 234 -19.19 -12.92 0.30
CA LYS A 234 -20.66 -12.76 0.13
C LYS A 234 -21.21 -13.60 -1.03
N ILE A 235 -20.45 -13.75 -2.10
CA ILE A 235 -20.80 -14.62 -3.24
C ILE A 235 -20.87 -16.10 -2.81
N LYS A 236 -20.01 -16.52 -1.91
CA LYS A 236 -19.92 -17.85 -1.29
C LYS A 236 -19.48 -18.99 -2.22
N SER A 237 -20.04 -19.09 -3.43
CA SER A 237 -19.72 -20.16 -4.37
C SER A 237 -19.76 -19.69 -5.83
N PRO A 238 -19.06 -20.37 -6.76
CA PRO A 238 -19.11 -20.04 -8.18
C PRO A 238 -20.52 -20.05 -8.77
N ASN A 239 -21.38 -20.97 -8.30
CA ASN A 239 -22.77 -21.07 -8.80
C ASN A 239 -23.61 -19.82 -8.49
N ASN A 240 -23.26 -19.09 -7.44
CA ASN A 240 -23.94 -17.84 -7.08
C ASN A 240 -23.37 -16.61 -7.81
N ALA A 241 -22.16 -16.69 -8.36
CA ALA A 241 -21.41 -15.54 -8.84
C ALA A 241 -22.16 -14.79 -9.94
N LEU A 242 -22.69 -15.49 -10.94
CA LEU A 242 -23.41 -14.88 -12.06
C LEU A 242 -24.67 -14.14 -11.58
N LYS A 243 -25.47 -14.76 -10.70
CA LYS A 243 -26.68 -14.14 -10.14
C LYS A 243 -26.31 -12.93 -9.27
N TRP A 244 -25.27 -13.07 -8.44
CA TRP A 244 -24.84 -12.02 -7.53
C TRP A 244 -24.38 -10.77 -8.29
N ILE A 245 -23.46 -10.92 -9.28
CA ILE A 245 -22.94 -9.78 -10.04
C ILE A 245 -24.00 -9.08 -10.85
N ASN A 246 -24.92 -9.83 -11.50
CA ASN A 246 -26.02 -9.21 -12.23
C ASN A 246 -26.93 -8.38 -11.29
N ASN A 247 -27.30 -8.91 -10.14
CA ASN A 247 -28.11 -8.18 -9.15
C ASN A 247 -27.40 -6.92 -8.64
N ALA A 248 -26.08 -7.00 -8.37
CA ALA A 248 -25.30 -5.85 -7.93
C ALA A 248 -25.28 -4.74 -8.99
N LEU A 249 -25.08 -5.10 -10.27
CA LEU A 249 -25.09 -4.14 -11.39
C LEU A 249 -26.47 -3.54 -11.63
N ASP A 250 -27.55 -4.32 -11.51
CA ASP A 250 -28.93 -3.82 -11.68
C ASP A 250 -29.29 -2.83 -10.57
N LYS A 251 -28.80 -3.05 -9.34
CA LYS A 251 -28.94 -2.12 -8.21
C LYS A 251 -27.94 -0.96 -8.22
N LYS A 252 -27.05 -0.88 -9.21
CA LYS A 252 -25.97 0.11 -9.30
C LYS A 252 -25.02 0.10 -8.08
N GLU A 253 -24.85 -1.07 -7.45
CA GLU A 253 -23.88 -1.24 -6.36
C GLU A 253 -22.46 -1.19 -6.91
N VAL A 254 -21.54 -0.65 -6.10
CA VAL A 254 -20.10 -0.62 -6.46
C VAL A 254 -19.53 -2.03 -6.36
N VAL A 255 -18.89 -2.49 -7.43
CA VAL A 255 -18.17 -3.77 -7.47
C VAL A 255 -16.69 -3.50 -7.19
N MET A 256 -16.21 -3.95 -6.03
CA MET A 256 -14.85 -3.65 -5.58
C MET A 256 -13.80 -4.41 -6.39
N GLY A 257 -12.62 -3.79 -6.56
CA GLY A 257 -11.54 -4.35 -7.38
C GLY A 257 -11.65 -4.06 -8.87
N PHE A 258 -12.59 -3.23 -9.29
CA PHE A 258 -12.81 -2.82 -10.68
C PHE A 258 -12.73 -1.31 -10.85
N GLY A 259 -12.22 -0.91 -12.02
CA GLY A 259 -12.00 0.48 -12.38
C GLY A 259 -10.72 1.06 -11.77
N HIS A 260 -10.22 2.09 -12.41
CA HIS A 260 -9.03 2.81 -11.98
C HIS A 260 -9.12 4.27 -12.42
N ARG A 261 -8.59 5.19 -11.61
CA ARG A 261 -8.68 6.63 -11.92
C ARG A 261 -7.85 7.03 -13.14
N VAL A 262 -6.75 6.32 -13.41
CA VAL A 262 -5.81 6.62 -14.49
C VAL A 262 -5.94 5.62 -15.63
N TYR A 263 -5.89 4.32 -15.35
CA TYR A 263 -6.06 3.29 -16.38
C TYR A 263 -7.52 3.21 -16.84
N LYS A 264 -7.74 3.22 -18.16
CA LYS A 264 -9.08 3.09 -18.76
C LYS A 264 -9.29 1.72 -19.41
N SER A 265 -8.21 1.12 -19.91
CA SER A 265 -8.22 -0.16 -20.64
C SER A 265 -7.69 -1.33 -19.79
N GLY A 266 -7.67 -1.17 -18.45
CA GLY A 266 -7.17 -2.16 -17.50
C GLY A 266 -5.88 -1.72 -16.82
N ASP A 267 -5.68 -2.18 -15.58
CA ASP A 267 -4.49 -1.90 -14.79
C ASP A 267 -3.34 -2.82 -15.21
N SER A 268 -2.22 -2.24 -15.60
CA SER A 268 -1.04 -2.96 -16.13
C SER A 268 -0.46 -4.01 -15.18
N ARG A 269 -0.77 -3.92 -13.89
CA ARG A 269 -0.30 -4.85 -12.85
C ARG A 269 -1.13 -6.14 -12.79
N VAL A 270 -2.39 -6.08 -13.28
CA VAL A 270 -3.35 -7.19 -13.17
C VAL A 270 -2.87 -8.46 -13.85
N PRO A 271 -2.36 -8.47 -15.10
CA PRO A 271 -1.93 -9.70 -15.75
C PRO A 271 -0.88 -10.46 -14.94
N THR A 272 0.11 -9.73 -14.39
CA THR A 272 1.16 -10.31 -13.56
C THR A 272 0.56 -10.87 -12.26
N MET A 273 -0.25 -10.10 -11.53
CA MET A 273 -0.81 -10.56 -10.27
C MET A 273 -1.80 -11.72 -10.47
N ARG A 274 -2.61 -11.71 -11.54
CA ARG A 274 -3.52 -12.81 -11.91
C ARG A 274 -2.75 -14.13 -12.16
N LYS A 275 -1.60 -14.06 -12.87
CA LYS A 275 -0.71 -15.20 -13.07
C LYS A 275 -0.27 -15.84 -11.74
N TYR A 276 0.09 -15.00 -10.75
CA TYR A 276 0.52 -15.49 -9.44
C TYR A 276 -0.65 -15.95 -8.57
N PHE A 277 -1.82 -15.33 -8.67
CA PHE A 277 -3.06 -15.82 -8.07
C PHE A 277 -3.37 -17.24 -8.53
N ALA A 278 -3.36 -17.51 -9.84
CA ALA A 278 -3.60 -18.84 -10.39
C ALA A 278 -2.59 -19.90 -9.87
N LYS A 279 -1.29 -19.51 -9.76
CA LYS A 279 -0.26 -20.39 -9.19
C LYS A 279 -0.56 -20.73 -7.73
N VAL A 280 -0.92 -19.76 -6.91
CA VAL A 280 -1.24 -19.95 -5.49
C VAL A 280 -2.51 -20.78 -5.36
N ALA A 281 -3.56 -20.53 -6.15
CA ALA A 281 -4.80 -21.29 -6.17
C ALA A 281 -4.54 -22.77 -6.52
N LYS A 282 -3.70 -23.04 -7.52
CA LYS A 282 -3.28 -24.40 -7.88
C LYS A 282 -2.57 -25.11 -6.71
N ILE A 283 -1.61 -24.45 -6.03
CA ILE A 283 -0.87 -25.01 -4.89
C ILE A 283 -1.82 -25.31 -3.74
N LYS A 284 -2.78 -24.43 -3.48
CA LYS A 284 -3.78 -24.57 -2.43
C LYS A 284 -4.94 -25.48 -2.82
N LYS A 285 -4.95 -26.00 -4.05
CA LYS A 285 -6.04 -26.82 -4.62
C LYS A 285 -7.40 -26.10 -4.54
N ASP A 286 -7.39 -24.77 -4.60
CA ASP A 286 -8.59 -23.94 -4.61
C ASP A 286 -9.03 -23.68 -6.05
N LYS A 287 -10.29 -24.06 -6.34
CA LYS A 287 -10.96 -23.73 -7.61
C LYS A 287 -12.12 -22.76 -7.39
N LYS A 288 -12.43 -22.45 -6.14
CA LYS A 288 -13.60 -21.64 -5.78
C LYS A 288 -13.37 -20.18 -6.14
N PHE A 289 -12.33 -19.56 -5.59
CA PHE A 289 -12.08 -18.14 -5.81
C PHE A 289 -11.63 -17.85 -7.23
N GLU A 290 -10.93 -18.78 -7.87
CA GLU A 290 -10.54 -18.66 -9.27
C GLU A 290 -11.77 -18.61 -10.19
N LYS A 291 -12.75 -19.51 -10.01
CA LYS A 291 -14.00 -19.49 -10.78
C LYS A 291 -14.87 -18.26 -10.48
N ILE A 292 -14.97 -17.82 -9.22
CA ILE A 292 -15.70 -16.60 -8.88
C ILE A 292 -15.05 -15.40 -9.58
N TYR A 293 -13.72 -15.33 -9.55
CA TYR A 293 -12.93 -14.30 -10.23
C TYR A 293 -13.30 -14.22 -11.72
N ASP A 294 -13.19 -15.33 -12.44
CA ASP A 294 -13.41 -15.38 -13.89
C ASP A 294 -14.84 -14.97 -14.27
N ILE A 295 -15.85 -15.43 -13.51
CA ILE A 295 -17.27 -15.11 -13.76
C ILE A 295 -17.52 -13.61 -13.55
N VAL A 296 -17.07 -13.04 -12.45
CA VAL A 296 -17.32 -11.64 -12.11
C VAL A 296 -16.58 -10.72 -13.07
N GLU A 297 -15.30 -11.01 -13.39
CA GLU A 297 -14.50 -10.26 -14.36
C GLU A 297 -15.18 -10.22 -15.73
N LYS A 298 -15.59 -11.40 -16.24
CA LYS A 298 -16.29 -11.48 -17.53
C LYS A 298 -17.54 -10.62 -17.58
N VAL A 299 -18.39 -10.69 -16.58
CA VAL A 299 -19.64 -9.89 -16.54
C VAL A 299 -19.36 -8.39 -16.44
N MET A 300 -18.35 -7.99 -15.64
CA MET A 300 -17.97 -6.59 -15.52
C MET A 300 -17.46 -6.01 -16.85
N ILE A 301 -16.65 -6.76 -17.58
CA ILE A 301 -16.15 -6.35 -18.90
C ILE A 301 -17.31 -6.32 -19.90
N ASP A 302 -18.08 -7.40 -20.00
CA ASP A 302 -19.16 -7.54 -21.00
C ASP A 302 -20.28 -6.49 -20.81
N ARG A 303 -20.68 -6.20 -19.57
CA ARG A 303 -21.82 -5.31 -19.28
C ARG A 303 -21.45 -3.83 -19.07
N LYS A 304 -20.22 -3.55 -18.60
CA LYS A 304 -19.82 -2.20 -18.18
C LYS A 304 -18.55 -1.70 -18.85
N ASN A 305 -17.81 -2.55 -19.53
CA ASN A 305 -16.47 -2.24 -20.05
C ASN A 305 -15.54 -1.69 -18.95
N ILE A 306 -15.68 -2.24 -17.71
CA ILE A 306 -14.85 -1.86 -16.57
C ILE A 306 -13.93 -3.04 -16.25
N HIS A 307 -12.62 -2.77 -16.32
CA HIS A 307 -11.58 -3.78 -16.11
C HIS A 307 -11.16 -3.86 -14.64
N PRO A 308 -10.63 -5.02 -14.20
CA PRO A 308 -10.10 -5.17 -12.86
C PRO A 308 -8.88 -4.27 -12.61
N ASN A 309 -8.69 -3.89 -11.36
CA ASN A 309 -7.45 -3.30 -10.86
C ASN A 309 -6.65 -4.33 -10.05
N VAL A 310 -5.42 -3.96 -9.62
CA VAL A 310 -4.50 -4.89 -8.95
C VAL A 310 -5.08 -5.52 -7.68
N ASP A 311 -6.01 -4.86 -7.00
CA ASP A 311 -6.62 -5.35 -5.76
C ASP A 311 -7.50 -6.58 -5.99
N TYR A 312 -8.09 -6.70 -7.19
CA TYR A 312 -8.99 -7.79 -7.54
C TYR A 312 -8.31 -9.18 -7.50
N PRO A 313 -7.15 -9.42 -8.15
CA PRO A 313 -6.40 -10.66 -7.98
C PRO A 313 -5.66 -10.75 -6.64
N THR A 314 -5.30 -9.63 -6.00
CA THR A 314 -4.48 -9.64 -4.78
C THR A 314 -5.27 -10.12 -3.56
N GLY A 315 -6.53 -9.68 -3.39
CA GLY A 315 -7.36 -10.09 -2.27
C GLY A 315 -7.44 -11.60 -2.09
N PRO A 316 -7.93 -12.37 -3.07
CA PRO A 316 -7.98 -13.82 -2.98
C PRO A 316 -6.60 -14.47 -2.87
N THR A 317 -5.54 -13.87 -3.43
CA THR A 317 -4.18 -14.38 -3.28
C THR A 317 -3.73 -14.37 -1.82
N TYR A 318 -3.88 -13.24 -1.13
CA TYR A 318 -3.51 -13.12 0.29
C TYR A 318 -4.38 -14.01 1.19
N HIS A 319 -5.67 -14.14 0.86
CA HIS A 319 -6.55 -15.07 1.55
C HIS A 319 -6.05 -16.52 1.45
N LEU A 320 -5.68 -16.97 0.25
CA LEU A 320 -5.14 -18.32 0.03
C LEU A 320 -3.77 -18.52 0.68
N MET A 321 -3.00 -17.47 0.86
CA MET A 321 -1.74 -17.49 1.64
C MET A 321 -1.99 -17.66 3.15
N GLY A 322 -3.21 -17.42 3.63
CA GLY A 322 -3.63 -17.61 5.02
C GLY A 322 -3.63 -16.35 5.87
N PHE A 323 -3.53 -15.17 5.27
CA PHE A 323 -3.70 -13.92 5.98
C PHE A 323 -5.18 -13.62 6.25
N ASP A 324 -5.46 -13.00 7.40
CA ASP A 324 -6.78 -12.46 7.70
C ASP A 324 -7.06 -11.27 6.78
N THR A 325 -8.31 -11.07 6.39
CA THR A 325 -8.69 -10.06 5.39
C THR A 325 -8.24 -8.65 5.79
N ASP A 326 -8.36 -8.28 7.06
CA ASP A 326 -7.96 -6.98 7.57
C ASP A 326 -6.43 -6.73 7.64
N PHE A 327 -5.61 -7.75 7.27
CA PHE A 327 -4.17 -7.62 7.07
C PHE A 327 -3.75 -7.32 5.63
N PHE A 328 -4.66 -7.31 4.67
CA PHE A 328 -4.30 -7.10 3.27
C PHE A 328 -3.77 -5.68 3.01
N THR A 329 -4.48 -4.66 3.50
CA THR A 329 -4.01 -3.27 3.41
C THR A 329 -2.72 -3.02 4.21
N PRO A 330 -2.53 -3.56 5.44
CA PRO A 330 -1.23 -3.56 6.12
C PRO A 330 -0.07 -4.17 5.32
N ILE A 331 -0.29 -5.26 4.59
CA ILE A 331 0.72 -5.83 3.68
C ILE A 331 1.07 -4.82 2.58
N PHE A 332 0.08 -4.13 2.03
CA PHE A 332 0.31 -3.04 1.09
C PHE A 332 1.21 -1.93 1.69
N VAL A 333 1.02 -1.56 2.97
CA VAL A 333 1.90 -0.59 3.66
C VAL A 333 3.36 -1.03 3.63
N ILE A 334 3.66 -2.32 3.91
CA ILE A 334 5.03 -2.85 3.91
C ILE A 334 5.77 -2.48 2.62
N SER A 335 5.10 -2.62 1.51
CA SER A 335 5.66 -2.32 0.19
C SER A 335 5.70 -0.80 -0.08
N ARG A 336 4.60 -0.12 0.14
CA ARG A 336 4.41 1.28 -0.26
C ARG A 336 5.28 2.28 0.52
N ILE A 337 5.81 1.90 1.66
CA ILE A 337 6.82 2.68 2.40
C ILE A 337 7.97 3.10 1.48
N THR A 338 8.40 2.25 0.56
CA THR A 338 9.46 2.60 -0.41
C THR A 338 9.08 3.76 -1.30
N GLY A 339 7.89 3.71 -1.91
CA GLY A 339 7.38 4.78 -2.76
C GLY A 339 7.14 6.07 -1.98
N TRP A 340 6.48 5.99 -0.82
CA TRP A 340 6.27 7.17 0.03
C TRP A 340 7.58 7.82 0.44
N SER A 341 8.57 7.03 0.86
CA SER A 341 9.89 7.55 1.27
C SER A 341 10.60 8.26 0.13
N ALA A 342 10.58 7.70 -1.09
CA ALA A 342 11.17 8.34 -2.26
C ALA A 342 10.50 9.68 -2.59
N HIS A 343 9.16 9.73 -2.55
CA HIS A 343 8.40 10.96 -2.77
C HIS A 343 8.61 12.01 -1.67
N ILE A 344 8.78 11.59 -0.41
CA ILE A 344 9.10 12.49 0.70
C ILE A 344 10.49 13.09 0.51
N MET A 345 11.50 12.28 0.15
CA MET A 345 12.85 12.77 -0.14
C MET A 345 12.86 13.74 -1.32
N GLU A 346 12.13 13.41 -2.40
CA GLU A 346 11.98 14.28 -3.56
C GLU A 346 11.31 15.61 -3.19
N GLN A 347 10.25 15.59 -2.35
CA GLN A 347 9.59 16.79 -1.86
C GLN A 347 10.51 17.64 -0.98
N HIS A 348 11.28 17.05 -0.07
CA HIS A 348 12.25 17.79 0.74
C HIS A 348 13.35 18.45 -0.11
N ALA A 349 13.82 17.76 -1.16
CA ALA A 349 14.91 18.26 -2.03
C ALA A 349 14.52 19.51 -2.85
N ALA A 350 13.25 19.64 -3.25
CA ALA A 350 12.72 20.74 -4.05
C ALA A 350 11.41 21.29 -3.45
N ASN A 351 11.43 21.61 -2.15
CA ASN A 351 10.21 21.88 -1.41
C ASN A 351 9.49 23.18 -1.78
N LYS A 352 8.19 23.06 -2.03
CA LYS A 352 7.22 24.15 -1.99
C LYS A 352 6.02 23.74 -1.13
N LEU A 353 5.55 24.69 -0.28
CA LEU A 353 4.37 24.46 0.55
C LEU A 353 3.12 24.24 -0.32
N ILE A 354 2.49 23.10 -0.17
CA ILE A 354 1.23 22.74 -0.86
C ILE A 354 0.08 23.36 -0.09
N ARG A 355 -0.46 24.47 -0.58
CA ARG A 355 -1.54 25.24 0.06
C ARG A 355 -2.52 25.76 -1.00
N PRO A 356 -3.52 24.98 -1.41
CA PRO A 356 -4.53 25.42 -2.37
C PRO A 356 -5.47 26.49 -1.76
N LEU A 357 -6.21 27.18 -2.63
CA LEU A 357 -7.28 28.09 -2.25
C LEU A 357 -8.61 27.36 -2.16
N ALA A 358 -9.56 27.94 -1.42
CA ALA A 358 -10.92 27.47 -1.32
C ALA A 358 -11.89 28.56 -1.83
N SER A 359 -12.92 28.16 -2.56
CA SER A 359 -14.07 29.02 -2.85
C SER A 359 -15.01 29.01 -1.65
N TYR A 360 -15.00 30.09 -0.89
CA TYR A 360 -15.83 30.20 0.31
C TYR A 360 -17.31 30.39 -0.06
N LYS A 361 -18.15 29.52 0.47
CA LYS A 361 -19.62 29.54 0.26
C LYS A 361 -20.43 29.83 1.54
N GLY A 362 -19.76 30.19 2.61
CA GLY A 362 -20.41 30.54 3.87
C GLY A 362 -21.00 31.96 3.89
N ASN A 363 -21.37 32.40 5.08
CA ASN A 363 -21.92 33.74 5.27
C ASN A 363 -20.92 34.84 4.88
N LYS A 364 -21.43 35.95 4.35
CA LYS A 364 -20.64 37.18 4.14
C LYS A 364 -20.09 37.70 5.47
N HIS A 365 -19.15 38.62 5.40
CA HIS A 365 -18.59 39.28 6.58
C HIS A 365 -19.69 39.80 7.50
N ARG A 366 -19.67 39.44 8.78
CA ARG A 366 -20.65 39.82 9.79
C ARG A 366 -19.94 40.46 10.97
N LYS A 367 -20.59 41.46 11.60
CA LYS A 367 -20.12 42.03 12.88
C LYS A 367 -20.34 41.00 14.02
N VAL A 368 -19.36 40.92 14.90
CA VAL A 368 -19.52 40.18 16.15
C VAL A 368 -20.28 41.05 17.12
N LEU A 369 -21.47 40.62 17.50
CA LEU A 369 -22.24 41.27 18.57
C LEU A 369 -21.79 40.77 19.94
N GLN A 370 -22.07 41.56 20.98
CA GLN A 370 -21.86 41.10 22.35
C GLN A 370 -22.78 39.92 22.67
N LEU A 371 -22.39 39.05 23.62
CA LEU A 371 -23.11 37.81 23.92
C LEU A 371 -24.59 38.02 24.21
N ASN A 372 -24.94 39.10 24.93
CA ASN A 372 -26.30 39.47 25.25
C ASN A 372 -27.13 40.08 24.08
N GLN A 373 -26.52 40.26 22.91
CA GLN A 373 -27.10 40.81 21.69
C GLN A 373 -27.19 39.80 20.55
N ARG A 374 -26.87 38.54 20.78
CA ARG A 374 -26.85 37.44 19.76
C ARG A 374 -28.16 36.67 19.74
#